data_989071a3aade7faa2ef52af93a6dd05e
#
_entry.id   989071a3aade7faa2ef52af93a6dd05e
#
_cell.length_a   1.000
_cell.length_b   1.000
_cell.length_c   1.000
_cell.angle_alpha   90.00
_cell.angle_beta   90.00
_cell.angle_gamma   90.00
#
_symmetry.space_group_name_H-M   'P 1'
#
loop_
_entity.id
_entity.type
_entity.pdbx_description
1 polymer ?
#
loop_
_entity_poly.entity_id
_entity_poly.type
_entity_poly.pdbx_seq_one_letter_code
_entity_poly.pdbx_strand_id
1 'polypeptide(L)'
;MNIEAQVRRLLGETGGPYDWENVPADEDLRRDGMNSLNCISLVVAIEEAFGIEVPPERLGLRYVGTIGDICGLIRNIQQGTLRPE
;
A
#
# COMPACT_ATOMS: atom_id res chain seq x y z
N MET A 1 4.18 13.96 8.61
CA MET A 1 3.59 13.50 7.35
C MET A 1 2.59 12.40 7.62
N ASN A 2 1.42 12.49 7.01
CA ASN A 2 0.36 11.51 7.23
C ASN A 2 0.50 10.35 6.25
N ILE A 3 0.87 9.17 6.76
CA ILE A 3 1.08 7.98 5.94
C ILE A 3 -0.19 7.59 5.21
N GLU A 4 -1.33 7.62 5.88
CA GLU A 4 -2.60 7.24 5.27
C GLU A 4 -2.95 8.16 4.10
N ALA A 5 -2.78 9.47 4.25
CA ALA A 5 -3.06 10.42 3.17
C ALA A 5 -2.16 10.17 1.97
N GLN A 6 -0.88 9.86 2.21
CA GLN A 6 0.06 9.52 1.15
C GLN A 6 -0.36 8.24 0.43
N VAL A 7 -0.76 7.22 1.18
CA VAL A 7 -1.19 5.94 0.61
C VAL A 7 -2.42 6.15 -0.28
N ARG A 8 -3.38 6.94 0.18
CA ARG A 8 -4.59 7.21 -0.61
C ARG A 8 -4.25 7.93 -1.90
N ARG A 9 -3.31 8.88 -1.85
CA ARG A 9 -2.86 9.58 -3.05
C ARG A 9 -2.19 8.62 -4.04
N LEU A 10 -1.34 7.73 -3.54
CA LEU A 10 -0.67 6.75 -4.40
C LEU A 10 -1.67 5.77 -5.01
N LEU A 11 -2.71 5.38 -4.28
CA LEU A 11 -3.78 4.58 -4.83
C LEU A 11 -4.49 5.29 -5.96
N GLY A 12 -4.68 6.61 -5.84
CA GLY A 12 -5.26 7.41 -6.91
C GLY A 12 -4.43 7.40 -8.18
N GLU A 13 -3.11 7.26 -8.04
CA GLU A 13 -2.19 7.22 -9.18
C GLU A 13 -2.06 5.84 -9.80
N THR A 14 -2.18 4.78 -9.01
CA THR A 14 -1.88 3.41 -9.45
C THR A 14 -3.08 2.49 -9.48
N GLY A 15 -4.14 2.81 -8.75
CA GLY A 15 -5.27 1.92 -8.56
C GLY A 15 -6.46 2.17 -9.49
N GLY A 16 -6.35 3.16 -10.38
CA GLY A 16 -7.41 3.47 -11.31
C GLY A 16 -8.43 4.48 -10.78
N PRO A 17 -9.43 4.82 -11.60
CA PRO A 17 -10.39 5.87 -11.27
C PRO A 17 -11.40 5.39 -10.23
N TYR A 18 -11.09 5.62 -8.96
CA TYR A 18 -11.94 5.25 -7.85
C TYR A 18 -11.79 6.30 -6.75
N ASP A 19 -12.78 6.41 -5.88
CA ASP A 19 -12.76 7.42 -4.81
C ASP A 19 -11.97 6.90 -3.61
N TRP A 20 -10.66 6.84 -3.75
CA TRP A 20 -9.77 6.31 -2.72
C TRP A 20 -9.76 7.13 -1.44
N GLU A 21 -10.20 8.38 -1.51
CA GLU A 21 -10.29 9.26 -0.33
C GLU A 21 -11.34 8.77 0.66
N ASN A 22 -12.41 8.15 0.15
CA ASN A 22 -13.53 7.73 0.96
C ASN A 22 -13.61 6.23 1.20
N VAL A 23 -12.65 5.46 0.71
CA VAL A 23 -12.59 4.02 0.97
C VAL A 23 -12.24 3.79 2.44
N PRO A 24 -13.04 3.00 3.18
CA PRO A 24 -12.69 2.69 4.58
C PRO A 24 -11.32 1.99 4.67
N ALA A 25 -10.59 2.31 5.73
CA ALA A 25 -9.23 1.76 5.89
C ALA A 25 -9.20 0.24 6.06
N ASP A 26 -10.31 -0.36 6.47
CA ASP A 26 -10.41 -1.81 6.66
C ASP A 26 -11.13 -2.53 5.50
N GLU A 27 -11.46 -1.81 4.44
CA GLU A 27 -12.13 -2.42 3.29
C GLU A 27 -11.15 -3.22 2.44
N ASP A 28 -11.59 -4.39 1.99
CA ASP A 28 -10.80 -5.22 1.07
C ASP A 28 -10.73 -4.52 -0.30
N LEU A 29 -9.55 -4.05 -0.66
CA LEU A 29 -9.35 -3.27 -1.88
C LEU A 29 -9.63 -4.08 -3.16
N ARG A 30 -9.65 -5.40 -3.07
CA ARG A 30 -10.02 -6.22 -4.23
C ARG A 30 -11.46 -5.94 -4.64
N ARG A 31 -12.31 -5.55 -3.71
CA ARG A 31 -13.70 -5.16 -4.00
C ARG A 31 -13.75 -3.88 -4.82
N ASP A 32 -12.70 -3.08 -4.76
CA ASP A 32 -12.60 -1.80 -5.44
C ASP A 32 -11.74 -1.89 -6.71
N GLY A 33 -11.51 -3.11 -7.18
CA GLY A 33 -10.80 -3.33 -8.43
C GLY A 33 -9.30 -3.57 -8.30
N MET A 34 -8.77 -3.61 -7.07
CA MET A 34 -7.36 -3.91 -6.86
C MET A 34 -7.05 -5.34 -7.29
N ASN A 35 -6.03 -5.52 -8.11
CA ASN A 35 -5.56 -6.84 -8.54
C ASN A 35 -4.04 -6.91 -8.33
N SER A 36 -3.44 -8.06 -8.70
CA SER A 36 -2.01 -8.27 -8.49
C SER A 36 -1.14 -7.25 -9.20
N LEU A 37 -1.54 -6.84 -10.39
CA LEU A 37 -0.79 -5.87 -11.17
C LEU A 37 -0.84 -4.49 -10.51
N ASN A 38 -2.02 -4.06 -10.07
CA ASN A 38 -2.16 -2.80 -9.34
C ASN A 38 -1.35 -2.84 -8.04
N CYS A 39 -1.33 -3.99 -7.38
CA CYS A 39 -0.58 -4.18 -6.14
C CYS A 39 0.92 -3.94 -6.36
N ILE A 40 1.48 -4.50 -7.43
CA ILE A 40 2.90 -4.31 -7.75
C ILE A 40 3.17 -2.83 -8.03
N SER A 41 2.32 -2.18 -8.84
CA SER A 41 2.49 -0.76 -9.15
C SER A 41 2.43 0.09 -7.88
N LEU A 42 1.51 -0.22 -6.98
CA LEU A 42 1.37 0.49 -5.72
C LEU A 42 2.62 0.31 -4.85
N VAL A 43 3.12 -0.90 -4.74
CA VAL A 43 4.31 -1.17 -3.93
C VAL A 43 5.51 -0.39 -4.46
N VAL A 44 5.72 -0.37 -5.78
CA VAL A 44 6.82 0.40 -6.38
C VAL A 44 6.66 1.88 -6.05
N ALA A 45 5.44 2.41 -6.15
CA ALA A 45 5.19 3.82 -5.82
C ALA A 45 5.46 4.11 -4.34
N ILE A 46 5.10 3.19 -3.45
CA ILE A 46 5.37 3.30 -2.02
C ILE A 46 6.87 3.33 -1.75
N GLU A 47 7.61 2.44 -2.38
CA GLU A 47 9.06 2.39 -2.20
C GLU A 47 9.71 3.70 -2.61
N GLU A 48 9.28 4.28 -3.72
CA GLU A 48 9.82 5.54 -4.20
C GLU A 48 9.40 6.72 -3.32
N ALA A 49 8.13 6.75 -2.92
CA ALA A 49 7.59 7.88 -2.16
C ALA A 49 8.13 7.95 -0.73
N PHE A 50 8.35 6.79 -0.10
CA PHE A 50 8.79 6.73 1.29
C PHE A 50 10.28 6.42 1.43
N GLY A 51 10.97 6.11 0.34
CA GLY A 51 12.39 5.77 0.39
C GLY A 51 12.64 4.47 1.15
N ILE A 52 11.78 3.49 0.98
CA ILE A 52 11.87 2.21 1.69
C ILE A 52 11.94 1.06 0.69
N GLU A 53 12.26 -0.11 1.19
CA GLU A 53 12.28 -1.34 0.39
C GLU A 53 11.34 -2.35 1.03
N VAL A 54 10.35 -2.79 0.28
CA VAL A 54 9.37 -3.78 0.76
C VAL A 54 9.95 -5.17 0.52
N PRO A 55 10.04 -6.01 1.58
CA PRO A 55 10.56 -7.36 1.41
C PRO A 55 9.74 -8.16 0.40
N PRO A 56 10.39 -8.95 -0.46
CA PRO A 56 9.67 -9.73 -1.49
C PRO A 56 8.56 -10.61 -0.94
N GLU A 57 8.72 -11.17 0.26
CA GLU A 57 7.71 -12.02 0.88
C GLU A 57 6.47 -11.25 1.33
N ARG A 58 6.52 -9.92 1.28
CA ARG A 58 5.38 -9.06 1.62
C ARG A 58 4.71 -8.45 0.38
N LEU A 59 5.12 -8.89 -0.81
CA LEU A 59 4.52 -8.43 -2.06
C LEU A 59 3.31 -9.30 -2.37
N GLY A 60 2.13 -8.79 -2.14
CA GLY A 60 0.93 -9.54 -2.48
C GLY A 60 -0.30 -8.96 -1.81
N LEU A 61 -1.45 -9.29 -2.37
CA LEU A 61 -2.73 -8.77 -1.89
C LEU A 61 -3.02 -9.14 -0.44
N ARG A 62 -2.41 -10.22 0.06
CA ARG A 62 -2.63 -10.62 1.45
C ARG A 62 -1.98 -9.65 2.44
N TYR A 63 -0.97 -8.87 2.00
CA TYR A 63 -0.26 -7.94 2.86
C TYR A 63 -0.60 -6.48 2.58
N VAL A 64 -1.19 -6.20 1.43
CA VAL A 64 -1.58 -4.85 1.03
C VAL A 64 -3.05 -4.80 0.60
N GLY A 65 -3.87 -5.67 1.20
CA GLY A 65 -5.26 -5.81 0.83
C GLY A 65 -6.19 -4.74 1.38
N THR A 66 -5.75 -3.98 2.38
CA THR A 66 -6.51 -2.86 2.93
C THR A 66 -5.58 -1.68 3.11
N ILE A 67 -6.15 -0.48 3.18
CA ILE A 67 -5.35 0.73 3.44
C ILE A 67 -4.64 0.60 4.79
N GLY A 68 -5.33 0.06 5.80
CA GLY A 68 -4.73 -0.17 7.11
C GLY A 68 -3.52 -1.09 7.05
N ASP A 69 -3.61 -2.17 6.27
CA ASP A 69 -2.49 -3.10 6.09
C ASP A 69 -1.30 -2.41 5.43
N ILE A 70 -1.55 -1.61 4.42
CA ILE A 70 -0.50 -0.86 3.72
C ILE A 70 0.20 0.09 4.69
N CYS A 71 -0.57 0.84 5.47
CA CYS A 71 -0.01 1.77 6.44
C CYS A 71 0.81 1.03 7.50
N GLY A 72 0.32 -0.10 7.98
CA GLY A 72 1.05 -0.92 8.95
C GLY A 72 2.36 -1.44 8.40
N LEU A 73 2.36 -1.91 7.16
CA LEU A 73 3.56 -2.38 6.49
C LEU A 73 4.61 -1.26 6.40
N ILE A 74 4.20 -0.08 5.97
CA ILE A 74 5.11 1.07 5.85
C ILE A 74 5.71 1.42 7.21
N ARG A 75 4.87 1.51 8.25
CA ARG A 75 5.34 1.84 9.60
C ARG A 75 6.34 0.81 10.10
N ASN A 76 6.08 -0.47 9.89
CA ASN A 76 6.96 -1.53 10.35
C ASN A 76 8.33 -1.45 9.66
N ILE A 77 8.34 -1.17 8.37
CA ILE A 77 9.60 -1.02 7.63
C ILE A 77 10.36 0.21 8.12
N GLN A 78 9.67 1.33 8.30
CA GLN A 78 10.30 2.58 8.77
C GLN A 78 10.89 2.43 10.17
N GLN A 79 10.28 1.61 11.00
CA GLN A 79 10.73 1.37 12.37
C GLN A 79 11.80 0.28 12.46
N GLY A 80 12.10 -0.39 11.35
CA GLY A 80 13.08 -1.45 11.32
C GLY A 80 12.59 -2.78 11.90
N THR A 81 11.29 -2.91 12.16
CA THR A 81 10.73 -4.17 12.68
C THR A 81 10.47 -5.20 11.61
N LEU A 82 10.46 -4.78 10.36
CA LEU A 82 10.27 -5.67 9.22
C LEU A 82 11.41 -5.42 8.24
N ARG A 83 12.28 -6.40 8.05
CA ARG A 83 13.47 -6.24 7.23
C ARG A 83 13.51 -7.27 6.10
N PRO A 84 14.03 -6.88 4.92
CA PRO A 84 14.31 -7.86 3.86
C PRO A 84 15.41 -8.81 4.33
N GLU A 85 15.28 -10.04 3.97
CA GLU A 85 16.29 -11.05 4.28
C GLU A 85 17.46 -10.97 3.29
#